data_cd4266c99b4e564074e8a0f4f431c66c
#
_entry.id   cd4266c99b4e564074e8a0f4f431c66c
#
_cell.length_a   1.000
_cell.length_b   1.000
_cell.length_c   1.000
_cell.angle_alpha   90.00
_cell.angle_beta   90.00
_cell.angle_gamma   90.00
#
_symmetry.space_group_name_H-M   'P 1'
#
loop_
_entity.id
_entity.type
_entity.pdbx_description
1 polymer ?
#
loop_
_entity_poly.entity_id
_entity_poly.type
_entity_poly.pdbx_seq_one_letter_code
_entity_poly.pdbx_strand_id
1 'polypeptide(L)'
;KEYALGKTKKRHGGVLAVTDEELALLERFFDHKKPVVEGLFADPDLACFDGTYYLYPTTDGFTDWSGTKFSVFASKDLRKFQKAADIFDMADGDVPWAVGSAWAPCIAEKDGKYYYYFCGKRVDGKSCIGAAVSDYPEGPFVPAAEPMITMEMMETYQIQMSQTIDPSIYQENGETYLLFGNGYAAIAKLTPDMMHIVPETMKNLEGLYDFREAVTVLKRDEIYHFTWSCDDTGSENYHVNYGTSDSLYGPVRFEKTILQKDVQKGVLGTGHHSICKVPGKDAYWIAYHRFGTPLAQYPEGKGFHRETCVAPLEFDEAGKMMEVIV
;
A
#
# COMPACT_ATOMS: atom_id res chain seq x y z
N LYS A 1 -32.14 16.27 -35.99
CA LYS A 1 -32.08 15.20 -35.00
C LYS A 1 -32.20 15.86 -33.62
N GLU A 2 -33.24 15.53 -32.85
CA GLU A 2 -33.34 15.92 -31.44
C GLU A 2 -32.45 15.02 -30.60
N TYR A 3 -31.61 15.61 -29.79
CA TYR A 3 -30.76 14.89 -28.84
C TYR A 3 -31.35 14.99 -27.43
N ALA A 4 -31.63 13.87 -26.80
CA ALA A 4 -32.05 13.83 -25.42
C ALA A 4 -30.86 14.13 -24.51
N LEU A 5 -30.84 15.28 -23.85
CA LEU A 5 -29.76 15.75 -22.96
C LEU A 5 -29.82 15.10 -21.54
N GLY A 6 -30.60 14.03 -21.36
CA GLY A 6 -30.76 13.36 -20.07
C GLY A 6 -31.58 14.15 -19.06
N LYS A 7 -31.70 13.65 -17.82
CA LYS A 7 -32.55 14.25 -16.76
C LYS A 7 -31.98 15.55 -16.17
N THR A 8 -30.75 15.88 -16.42
CA THR A 8 -30.08 17.11 -15.92
C THR A 8 -29.93 18.11 -17.04
N LYS A 9 -30.50 19.32 -16.87
CA LYS A 9 -30.30 20.44 -17.82
C LYS A 9 -28.84 20.91 -17.74
N LYS A 10 -28.03 20.62 -18.76
CA LYS A 10 -26.69 21.19 -18.91
C LYS A 10 -26.81 22.54 -19.59
N ARG A 11 -26.24 23.58 -18.98
CA ARG A 11 -26.32 24.97 -19.48
C ARG A 11 -25.24 25.27 -20.54
N HIS A 12 -24.14 24.51 -20.55
CA HIS A 12 -23.05 24.66 -21.49
C HIS A 12 -22.58 23.29 -21.96
N GLY A 13 -22.30 23.14 -23.20
CA GLY A 13 -21.71 21.97 -23.81
C GLY A 13 -20.91 22.39 -25.04
N GLY A 14 -19.78 21.79 -25.26
CA GLY A 14 -18.98 21.88 -26.46
C GLY A 14 -19.09 20.57 -27.25
N VAL A 15 -19.05 20.69 -28.57
CA VAL A 15 -18.90 19.52 -29.47
C VAL A 15 -17.53 19.65 -30.11
N LEU A 16 -16.71 18.63 -29.92
CA LEU A 16 -15.40 18.52 -30.59
C LEU A 16 -15.53 17.43 -31.64
N ALA A 17 -15.17 17.74 -32.87
CA ALA A 17 -15.04 16.74 -33.92
C ALA A 17 -13.68 16.04 -33.72
N VAL A 18 -13.69 14.72 -33.58
CA VAL A 18 -12.49 13.88 -33.47
C VAL A 18 -12.53 12.81 -34.52
N THR A 19 -11.37 12.33 -34.93
CA THR A 19 -11.23 11.15 -35.78
C THR A 19 -11.52 9.89 -35.00
N ASP A 20 -11.75 8.75 -35.68
CA ASP A 20 -11.93 7.46 -35.00
C ASP A 20 -10.70 7.06 -34.20
N GLU A 21 -9.49 7.42 -34.66
CA GLU A 21 -8.22 7.20 -33.94
C GLU A 21 -8.14 8.04 -32.66
N GLU A 22 -8.50 9.33 -32.73
CA GLU A 22 -8.56 10.21 -31.56
C GLU A 22 -9.63 9.77 -30.55
N LEU A 23 -10.78 9.29 -31.03
CA LEU A 23 -11.82 8.75 -30.18
C LEU A 23 -11.34 7.48 -29.47
N ALA A 24 -10.70 6.54 -30.18
CA ALA A 24 -10.14 5.33 -29.60
C ALA A 24 -9.06 5.66 -28.54
N LEU A 25 -8.23 6.68 -28.79
CA LEU A 25 -7.23 7.14 -27.83
C LEU A 25 -7.88 7.73 -26.58
N LEU A 26 -8.95 8.55 -26.75
CA LEU A 26 -9.70 9.11 -25.62
C LEU A 26 -10.39 8.01 -24.79
N GLU A 27 -11.04 7.05 -25.47
CA GLU A 27 -11.68 5.90 -24.81
C GLU A 27 -10.65 5.11 -24.01
N ARG A 28 -9.49 4.80 -24.59
CA ARG A 28 -8.40 4.12 -23.92
C ARG A 28 -7.83 4.90 -22.74
N PHE A 29 -7.68 6.21 -22.86
CA PHE A 29 -7.21 7.10 -21.80
C PHE A 29 -8.14 7.02 -20.56
N PHE A 30 -9.46 6.89 -20.78
CA PHE A 30 -10.44 6.77 -19.70
C PHE A 30 -10.73 5.33 -19.28
N ASP A 31 -10.19 4.33 -20.00
CA ASP A 31 -10.30 2.90 -19.67
C ASP A 31 -9.18 2.47 -18.71
N HIS A 32 -9.20 3.02 -17.51
CA HIS A 32 -8.31 2.65 -16.42
C HIS A 32 -9.12 2.33 -15.17
N LYS A 33 -8.49 1.66 -14.22
CA LYS A 33 -9.13 1.40 -12.92
C LYS A 33 -9.49 2.72 -12.26
N LYS A 34 -10.71 2.79 -11.71
CA LYS A 34 -11.14 3.97 -10.97
C LYS A 34 -10.65 3.89 -9.53
N PRO A 35 -10.34 5.03 -8.89
CA PRO A 35 -10.03 5.02 -7.47
C PRO A 35 -11.22 4.48 -6.67
N VAL A 36 -10.91 3.64 -5.68
CA VAL A 36 -11.93 2.97 -4.86
C VAL A 36 -12.33 3.77 -3.62
N VAL A 37 -11.54 4.79 -3.28
CA VAL A 37 -11.78 5.76 -2.20
C VAL A 37 -11.88 7.15 -2.80
N GLU A 38 -12.82 7.96 -2.33
CA GLU A 38 -12.94 9.36 -2.71
C GLU A 38 -11.93 10.21 -1.93
N GLY A 39 -11.09 10.96 -2.63
CA GLY A 39 -10.01 11.76 -2.06
C GLY A 39 -8.62 11.23 -2.42
N LEU A 40 -7.62 11.80 -1.80
CA LEU A 40 -6.22 11.44 -2.01
C LEU A 40 -5.75 10.53 -0.87
N PHE A 41 -5.46 9.30 -1.24
CA PHE A 41 -5.01 8.26 -0.33
C PHE A 41 -3.98 7.38 -1.02
N ALA A 42 -2.90 7.08 -0.32
CA ALA A 42 -1.77 6.33 -0.83
C ALA A 42 -1.44 5.11 0.04
N ASP A 43 -0.44 4.35 -0.37
CA ASP A 43 0.18 3.28 0.41
C ASP A 43 -0.87 2.34 1.06
N PRO A 44 -1.81 1.79 0.27
CA PRO A 44 -2.95 1.09 0.82
C PRO A 44 -2.59 -0.29 1.34
N ASP A 45 -3.04 -0.63 2.55
CA ASP A 45 -3.15 -2.02 2.98
C ASP A 45 -4.59 -2.50 2.89
N LEU A 46 -4.79 -3.61 2.17
CA LEU A 46 -6.09 -4.22 1.92
C LEU A 46 -6.21 -5.55 2.66
N ALA A 47 -7.14 -5.64 3.59
CA ALA A 47 -7.43 -6.85 4.34
C ALA A 47 -8.90 -7.27 4.20
N CYS A 48 -9.20 -8.55 4.46
CA CYS A 48 -10.56 -9.06 4.48
C CYS A 48 -10.83 -9.79 5.79
N PHE A 49 -11.75 -9.25 6.60
CA PHE A 49 -12.19 -9.84 7.86
C PHE A 49 -13.71 -10.06 7.81
N ASP A 50 -14.15 -11.27 8.12
CA ASP A 50 -15.56 -11.66 8.15
C ASP A 50 -16.37 -11.23 6.91
N GLY A 51 -15.75 -11.35 5.73
CA GLY A 51 -16.35 -11.01 4.44
C GLY A 51 -16.54 -9.51 4.21
N THR A 52 -15.87 -8.66 4.99
CA THR A 52 -15.74 -7.23 4.77
C THR A 52 -14.31 -6.92 4.40
N TYR A 53 -14.12 -6.17 3.33
CA TYR A 53 -12.82 -5.65 2.94
C TYR A 53 -12.57 -4.31 3.62
N TYR A 54 -11.40 -4.19 4.23
CA TYR A 54 -10.93 -2.99 4.89
C TYR A 54 -9.71 -2.46 4.16
N LEU A 55 -9.65 -1.15 4.01
CA LEU A 55 -8.54 -0.45 3.39
C LEU A 55 -7.98 0.54 4.40
N TYR A 56 -6.67 0.42 4.64
CA TYR A 56 -5.92 1.26 5.57
C TYR A 56 -4.85 2.03 4.77
N PRO A 57 -5.14 3.24 4.33
CA PRO A 57 -4.21 4.02 3.52
C PRO A 57 -3.49 5.09 4.33
N THR A 58 -2.41 5.62 3.74
CA THR A 58 -1.87 6.94 4.07
C THR A 58 -2.83 8.03 3.61
N THR A 59 -3.12 9.00 4.46
CA THR A 59 -3.83 10.22 4.03
C THR A 59 -2.87 11.11 3.25
N ASP A 60 -3.17 11.39 1.99
CA ASP A 60 -2.30 12.10 1.05
C ASP A 60 -2.84 13.49 0.66
N GLY A 61 -2.13 14.23 -0.21
CA GLY A 61 -2.49 15.60 -0.58
C GLY A 61 -1.76 16.68 0.21
N PHE A 62 -0.78 16.31 1.02
CA PHE A 62 0.03 17.22 1.85
C PHE A 62 1.44 17.32 1.31
N THR A 63 1.93 18.57 1.16
CA THR A 63 3.32 18.83 0.73
C THR A 63 4.32 18.06 1.59
N ASP A 64 5.31 17.47 0.96
CA ASP A 64 6.36 16.67 1.60
C ASP A 64 5.81 15.50 2.43
N TRP A 65 4.65 14.95 2.01
CA TRP A 65 3.97 13.83 2.67
C TRP A 65 3.73 14.07 4.17
N SER A 66 3.36 15.31 4.53
CA SER A 66 3.24 15.76 5.93
C SER A 66 1.90 15.42 6.59
N GLY A 67 1.14 14.46 6.06
CA GLY A 67 -0.09 13.97 6.67
C GLY A 67 0.13 13.43 8.08
N THR A 68 -0.85 13.67 8.98
CA THR A 68 -0.78 13.28 10.40
C THR A 68 -1.84 12.27 10.81
N LYS A 69 -2.83 12.01 9.92
CA LYS A 69 -4.01 11.18 10.22
C LYS A 69 -3.99 9.85 9.53
N PHE A 70 -4.51 8.84 10.25
CA PHE A 70 -4.93 7.59 9.66
C PHE A 70 -6.46 7.45 9.72
N SER A 71 -7.01 6.84 8.68
CA SER A 71 -8.41 6.48 8.59
C SER A 71 -8.54 5.08 8.03
N VAL A 72 -9.63 4.40 8.33
CA VAL A 72 -9.99 3.11 7.76
C VAL A 72 -11.25 3.23 6.93
N PHE A 73 -11.27 2.52 5.81
CA PHE A 73 -12.41 2.45 4.89
C PHE A 73 -12.86 1.00 4.74
N ALA A 74 -14.15 0.78 4.54
CA ALA A 74 -14.74 -0.55 4.41
C ALA A 74 -15.57 -0.69 3.14
N SER A 75 -15.58 -1.90 2.56
CA SER A 75 -16.36 -2.26 1.39
C SER A 75 -16.80 -3.73 1.45
N LYS A 76 -17.92 -4.05 0.82
CA LYS A 76 -18.40 -5.42 0.64
C LYS A 76 -18.07 -6.00 -0.75
N ASP A 77 -17.67 -5.17 -1.70
CA ASP A 77 -17.55 -5.55 -3.10
C ASP A 77 -16.27 -5.05 -3.80
N LEU A 78 -15.36 -4.39 -3.07
CA LEU A 78 -14.09 -3.82 -3.57
C LEU A 78 -14.26 -2.69 -4.61
N ARG A 79 -15.48 -2.26 -4.91
CA ARG A 79 -15.74 -1.23 -5.93
C ARG A 79 -15.71 0.19 -5.38
N LYS A 80 -16.25 0.34 -4.18
CA LYS A 80 -16.28 1.62 -3.46
C LYS A 80 -16.14 1.36 -1.98
N PHE A 81 -15.14 2.00 -1.39
CA PHE A 81 -14.92 1.99 0.04
C PHE A 81 -15.53 3.25 0.66
N GLN A 82 -16.14 3.07 1.82
CA GLN A 82 -16.68 4.16 2.63
C GLN A 82 -15.88 4.27 3.91
N LYS A 83 -15.64 5.49 4.37
CA LYS A 83 -14.95 5.71 5.64
C LYS A 83 -15.70 5.04 6.78
N ALA A 84 -15.01 4.14 7.48
CA ALA A 84 -15.53 3.44 8.65
C ALA A 84 -15.19 4.18 9.94
N ALA A 85 -13.92 4.61 10.09
CA ALA A 85 -13.46 5.36 11.26
C ALA A 85 -12.21 6.21 10.96
N ASP A 86 -11.91 7.15 11.87
CA ASP A 86 -10.56 7.71 12.04
C ASP A 86 -9.83 6.86 13.08
N ILE A 87 -8.53 6.59 12.85
CA ILE A 87 -7.70 5.74 13.72
C ILE A 87 -6.90 6.61 14.68
N PHE A 88 -6.00 7.46 14.15
CA PHE A 88 -5.16 8.37 14.93
C PHE A 88 -5.02 9.72 14.24
N ASP A 89 -4.79 10.77 15.04
CA ASP A 89 -4.16 12.00 14.59
C ASP A 89 -2.90 12.28 15.43
N MET A 90 -1.74 12.14 14.81
CA MET A 90 -0.46 12.41 15.50
C MET A 90 -0.31 13.87 15.91
N ALA A 91 -0.98 14.80 15.19
CA ALA A 91 -0.97 16.22 15.56
C ALA A 91 -1.76 16.49 16.86
N ASP A 92 -2.74 15.66 17.18
CA ASP A 92 -3.52 15.73 18.42
C ASP A 92 -2.86 14.97 19.58
N GLY A 93 -1.71 14.31 19.32
CA GLY A 93 -0.95 13.57 20.34
C GLY A 93 -1.50 12.16 20.60
N ASP A 94 -2.30 11.61 19.72
CA ASP A 94 -2.85 10.25 19.86
C ASP A 94 -1.74 9.17 19.91
N VAL A 95 -0.59 9.46 19.30
CA VAL A 95 0.59 8.58 19.33
C VAL A 95 1.70 9.25 20.13
N PRO A 96 2.05 8.76 21.34
CA PRO A 96 2.91 9.49 22.28
C PRO A 96 4.31 9.87 21.77
N TRP A 97 4.85 9.10 20.84
CA TRP A 97 6.21 9.26 20.33
C TRP A 97 6.29 9.90 18.93
N ALA A 98 5.16 10.00 18.19
CA ALA A 98 5.12 10.50 16.82
C ALA A 98 4.49 11.88 16.74
N VAL A 99 5.07 12.74 15.91
CA VAL A 99 4.60 14.12 15.71
C VAL A 99 4.05 14.38 14.30
N GLY A 100 4.12 13.39 13.41
CA GLY A 100 3.64 13.49 12.03
C GLY A 100 4.18 12.38 11.13
N SER A 101 3.98 12.54 9.83
CA SER A 101 4.34 11.56 8.80
C SER A 101 3.65 10.22 9.03
N ALA A 102 2.31 10.28 9.16
CA ALA A 102 1.43 9.13 9.27
C ALA A 102 1.40 8.38 7.94
N TRP A 103 2.32 7.41 7.75
CA TRP A 103 2.54 6.71 6.48
C TRP A 103 2.35 5.22 6.56
N ALA A 104 2.01 4.64 5.40
CA ALA A 104 2.11 3.23 5.04
C ALA A 104 1.72 2.28 6.18
N PRO A 105 0.46 2.26 6.57
CA PRO A 105 0.01 1.34 7.61
C PRO A 105 -0.19 -0.07 7.06
N CYS A 106 -0.16 -1.07 7.96
CA CYS A 106 -0.67 -2.40 7.67
C CYS A 106 -1.39 -2.99 8.88
N ILE A 107 -2.21 -4.01 8.63
CA ILE A 107 -3.07 -4.63 9.64
C ILE A 107 -2.87 -6.14 9.67
N ALA A 108 -2.94 -6.75 10.86
CA ALA A 108 -3.04 -8.18 11.03
C ALA A 108 -4.12 -8.54 12.06
N GLU A 109 -4.76 -9.70 11.87
CA GLU A 109 -5.62 -10.30 12.89
C GLU A 109 -4.87 -11.47 13.55
N LYS A 110 -4.98 -11.58 14.86
CA LYS A 110 -4.53 -12.76 15.63
C LYS A 110 -5.35 -12.91 16.89
N ASP A 111 -5.85 -14.11 17.11
CA ASP A 111 -6.59 -14.48 18.32
C ASP A 111 -7.77 -13.53 18.63
N GLY A 112 -8.47 -13.06 17.59
CA GLY A 112 -9.63 -12.17 17.69
C GLY A 112 -9.28 -10.72 18.02
N LYS A 113 -8.02 -10.35 17.92
CA LYS A 113 -7.54 -8.97 18.04
C LYS A 113 -6.91 -8.49 16.74
N TYR A 114 -6.96 -7.17 16.53
CA TYR A 114 -6.43 -6.51 15.35
C TYR A 114 -5.22 -5.67 15.75
N TYR A 115 -4.13 -5.85 15.00
CA TYR A 115 -2.85 -5.20 15.26
C TYR A 115 -2.51 -4.31 14.08
N TYR A 116 -2.37 -3.03 14.35
CA TYR A 116 -2.13 -1.99 13.37
C TYR A 116 -0.68 -1.53 13.47
N TYR A 117 0.06 -1.62 12.38
CA TYR A 117 1.45 -1.17 12.28
C TYR A 117 1.50 0.02 11.35
N PHE A 118 2.29 1.02 11.68
CA PHE A 118 2.30 2.29 10.97
C PHE A 118 3.63 3.01 11.11
N CYS A 119 3.93 3.89 10.14
CA CYS A 119 5.06 4.78 10.22
C CYS A 119 4.68 6.10 10.89
N GLY A 120 5.64 6.68 11.59
CA GLY A 120 5.56 8.02 12.13
C GLY A 120 6.96 8.60 12.34
N LYS A 121 7.07 9.90 12.41
CA LYS A 121 8.32 10.58 12.75
C LYS A 121 8.33 11.06 14.18
N ARG A 122 9.43 10.81 14.87
CA ARG A 122 9.74 11.42 16.17
C ARG A 122 10.08 12.90 16.02
N VAL A 123 10.13 13.61 17.14
CA VAL A 123 10.50 15.04 17.21
C VAL A 123 11.89 15.34 16.64
N ASP A 124 12.79 14.36 16.64
CA ASP A 124 14.13 14.45 16.03
C ASP A 124 14.13 14.22 14.50
N GLY A 125 12.96 14.02 13.91
CA GLY A 125 12.76 13.81 12.47
C GLY A 125 13.04 12.40 11.97
N LYS A 126 13.44 11.46 12.84
CA LYS A 126 13.68 10.07 12.45
C LYS A 126 12.36 9.31 12.28
N SER A 127 12.27 8.56 11.19
CA SER A 127 11.15 7.66 10.93
C SER A 127 11.24 6.43 11.82
N CYS A 128 10.10 5.98 12.34
CA CYS A 128 9.96 4.80 13.17
C CYS A 128 8.71 4.02 12.75
N ILE A 129 8.67 2.74 13.08
CA ILE A 129 7.46 1.93 12.97
C ILE A 129 6.87 1.72 14.35
N GLY A 130 5.57 2.00 14.49
CA GLY A 130 4.79 1.77 15.70
C GLY A 130 3.84 0.59 15.56
N ALA A 131 3.31 0.16 16.69
CA ALA A 131 2.27 -0.86 16.78
C ALA A 131 1.11 -0.37 17.65
N ALA A 132 -0.10 -0.79 17.32
CA ALA A 132 -1.29 -0.54 18.11
C ALA A 132 -2.21 -1.75 18.07
N VAL A 133 -3.11 -1.89 19.04
CA VAL A 133 -4.02 -3.02 19.15
C VAL A 133 -5.46 -2.57 19.37
N SER A 134 -6.41 -3.34 18.80
CA SER A 134 -7.85 -3.14 18.97
C SER A 134 -8.58 -4.48 19.03
N ASP A 135 -9.80 -4.46 19.57
CA ASP A 135 -10.75 -5.58 19.52
C ASP A 135 -11.59 -5.57 18.21
N TYR A 136 -11.51 -4.51 17.42
CA TYR A 136 -12.27 -4.34 16.18
C TYR A 136 -11.36 -3.85 15.04
N PRO A 137 -11.63 -4.25 13.78
CA PRO A 137 -10.82 -3.82 12.63
C PRO A 137 -10.89 -2.31 12.37
N GLU A 138 -11.97 -1.64 12.76
CA GLU A 138 -12.12 -0.19 12.65
C GLU A 138 -11.51 0.57 13.84
N GLY A 139 -11.06 -0.12 14.87
CA GLY A 139 -10.61 0.49 16.12
C GLY A 139 -11.75 0.60 17.18
N PRO A 140 -11.57 1.42 18.23
CA PRO A 140 -10.39 2.28 18.45
C PRO A 140 -9.13 1.45 18.72
N PHE A 141 -8.01 1.88 18.16
CA PHE A 141 -6.71 1.28 18.41
C PHE A 141 -6.00 1.97 19.58
N VAL A 142 -5.28 1.18 20.38
CA VAL A 142 -4.44 1.68 21.47
C VAL A 142 -2.98 1.54 21.03
N PRO A 143 -2.27 2.66 20.76
CA PRO A 143 -0.88 2.62 20.35
C PRO A 143 0.04 2.28 21.50
N ALA A 144 1.18 1.64 21.20
CA ALA A 144 2.27 1.48 22.15
C ALA A 144 2.86 2.85 22.53
N ALA A 145 3.33 2.97 23.77
CA ALA A 145 3.92 4.21 24.26
C ALA A 145 5.26 4.57 23.60
N GLU A 146 5.93 3.57 23.02
CA GLU A 146 7.23 3.71 22.35
C GLU A 146 7.14 3.08 20.94
N PRO A 147 7.98 3.52 19.98
CA PRO A 147 8.02 2.89 18.67
C PRO A 147 8.57 1.46 18.78
N MET A 148 8.04 0.56 17.95
CA MET A 148 8.45 -0.84 17.88
C MET A 148 9.79 -1.01 17.16
N ILE A 149 10.05 -0.22 16.13
CA ILE A 149 11.29 -0.25 15.32
C ILE A 149 11.83 1.16 15.15
N THR A 150 13.13 1.31 15.38
CA THR A 150 13.88 2.56 15.25
C THR A 150 15.19 2.37 14.50
N MET A 151 15.76 3.46 13.98
CA MET A 151 17.07 3.42 13.32
C MET A 151 18.21 3.01 14.28
N GLU A 152 18.10 3.35 15.57
CA GLU A 152 19.08 2.94 16.59
C GLU A 152 19.11 1.41 16.76
N MET A 153 17.98 0.72 16.59
CA MET A 153 17.93 -0.74 16.57
C MET A 153 18.64 -1.29 15.33
N MET A 154 18.47 -0.67 14.17
CA MET A 154 19.17 -1.10 12.94
C MET A 154 20.67 -1.01 13.11
N GLU A 155 21.17 0.07 13.67
CA GLU A 155 22.61 0.22 14.00
C GLU A 155 23.08 -0.85 14.98
N THR A 156 22.33 -1.11 16.05
CA THR A 156 22.67 -2.10 17.09
C THR A 156 22.76 -3.52 16.54
N TYR A 157 21.82 -3.91 15.68
CA TYR A 157 21.74 -5.25 15.12
C TYR A 157 22.38 -5.37 13.73
N GLN A 158 23.07 -4.31 13.27
CA GLN A 158 23.80 -4.26 11.99
C GLN A 158 22.91 -4.56 10.77
N ILE A 159 21.67 -4.07 10.81
CA ILE A 159 20.71 -4.15 9.70
C ILE A 159 20.89 -2.93 8.81
N GLN A 160 21.17 -3.15 7.54
CA GLN A 160 21.29 -2.08 6.55
C GLN A 160 19.89 -1.50 6.25
N MET A 161 19.77 -0.18 6.34
CA MET A 161 18.49 0.53 6.08
C MET A 161 18.72 2.03 5.92
N SER A 162 17.94 2.66 5.04
CA SER A 162 17.93 4.13 4.91
C SER A 162 16.89 4.77 5.83
N GLN A 163 15.70 4.15 5.97
CA GLN A 163 14.63 4.56 6.87
C GLN A 163 13.87 3.33 7.37
N THR A 164 13.42 3.36 8.62
CA THR A 164 12.53 2.35 9.19
C THR A 164 11.08 2.72 8.90
N ILE A 165 10.61 2.29 7.72
CA ILE A 165 9.26 2.56 7.20
C ILE A 165 8.66 1.32 6.53
N ASP A 166 7.41 1.44 6.12
CA ASP A 166 6.65 0.53 5.26
C ASP A 166 6.55 -0.90 5.84
N PRO A 167 5.90 -1.04 7.00
CA PRO A 167 5.63 -2.35 7.57
C PRO A 167 4.68 -3.16 6.71
N SER A 168 4.92 -4.45 6.61
CA SER A 168 4.03 -5.44 6.00
C SER A 168 4.08 -6.72 6.81
N ILE A 169 2.94 -7.38 7.01
CA ILE A 169 2.82 -8.57 7.86
C ILE A 169 2.67 -9.83 7.01
N TYR A 170 3.39 -10.86 7.43
CA TYR A 170 3.24 -12.21 6.94
C TYR A 170 3.03 -13.20 8.09
N GLN A 171 2.05 -14.10 7.96
CA GLN A 171 1.73 -15.11 8.96
C GLN A 171 1.81 -16.51 8.37
N GLU A 172 2.54 -17.39 9.03
CA GLU A 172 2.68 -18.80 8.64
C GLU A 172 2.94 -19.68 9.88
N ASN A 173 2.29 -20.83 9.94
CA ASN A 173 2.51 -21.85 10.99
C ASN A 173 2.41 -21.32 12.43
N GLY A 174 1.50 -20.37 12.67
CA GLY A 174 1.30 -19.73 13.98
C GLY A 174 2.34 -18.66 14.34
N GLU A 175 3.32 -18.45 13.47
CA GLU A 175 4.33 -17.39 13.60
C GLU A 175 3.94 -16.16 12.76
N THR A 176 4.35 -15.00 13.22
CA THR A 176 4.12 -13.74 12.52
C THR A 176 5.44 -13.03 12.26
N TYR A 177 5.58 -12.50 11.06
CA TYR A 177 6.77 -11.80 10.60
C TYR A 177 6.39 -10.40 10.12
N LEU A 178 7.26 -9.44 10.40
CA LEU A 178 7.20 -8.09 9.90
C LEU A 178 8.30 -7.91 8.83
N LEU A 179 7.90 -7.50 7.63
CA LEU A 179 8.79 -7.04 6.59
C LEU A 179 8.73 -5.51 6.57
N PHE A 180 9.86 -4.85 6.33
CA PHE A 180 9.92 -3.38 6.35
C PHE A 180 11.18 -2.86 5.68
N GLY A 181 11.23 -1.54 5.46
CA GLY A 181 12.45 -0.83 5.12
C GLY A 181 12.41 0.00 3.85
N ASN A 182 13.37 0.92 3.78
CA ASN A 182 13.63 1.77 2.62
C ASN A 182 15.10 1.72 2.27
N GLY A 183 15.41 1.63 0.97
CA GLY A 183 16.77 1.41 0.44
C GLY A 183 17.28 -0.03 0.61
N TYR A 184 16.91 -0.68 1.70
CA TYR A 184 17.15 -2.08 2.00
C TYR A 184 15.91 -2.66 2.67
N ALA A 185 15.54 -3.88 2.30
CA ALA A 185 14.47 -4.61 2.96
C ALA A 185 14.99 -5.43 4.13
N ALA A 186 14.19 -5.53 5.18
CA ALA A 186 14.45 -6.40 6.31
C ALA A 186 13.21 -7.20 6.69
N ILE A 187 13.43 -8.30 7.39
CA ILE A 187 12.40 -9.14 8.00
C ILE A 187 12.76 -9.42 9.45
N ALA A 188 11.76 -9.42 10.32
CA ALA A 188 11.89 -9.80 11.73
C ALA A 188 10.68 -10.63 12.15
N LYS A 189 10.88 -11.56 13.08
CA LYS A 189 9.76 -12.27 13.74
C LYS A 189 9.14 -11.36 14.79
N LEU A 190 7.82 -11.36 14.89
CA LEU A 190 7.10 -10.72 15.99
C LEU A 190 7.06 -11.61 17.23
N THR A 191 7.00 -10.98 18.39
CA THR A 191 6.68 -11.65 19.65
C THR A 191 5.21 -12.13 19.65
N PRO A 192 4.83 -13.09 20.51
CA PRO A 192 3.46 -13.60 20.56
C PRO A 192 2.39 -12.55 20.83
N ASP A 193 2.73 -11.45 21.51
CA ASP A 193 1.84 -10.32 21.78
C ASP A 193 1.63 -9.40 20.58
N MET A 194 2.33 -9.64 19.45
CA MET A 194 2.24 -8.86 18.22
C MET A 194 2.69 -7.40 18.34
N MET A 195 3.15 -6.96 19.51
CA MET A 195 3.48 -5.55 19.77
C MET A 195 4.98 -5.27 19.73
N HIS A 196 5.81 -6.31 19.61
CA HIS A 196 7.26 -6.22 19.59
C HIS A 196 7.85 -7.17 18.55
N ILE A 197 9.10 -6.90 18.15
CA ILE A 197 9.89 -7.86 17.35
C ILE A 197 10.78 -8.69 18.27
N VAL A 198 11.28 -9.81 17.74
CA VAL A 198 12.39 -10.59 18.32
C VAL A 198 13.66 -10.12 17.61
N PRO A 199 14.46 -9.20 18.18
CA PRO A 199 15.48 -8.48 17.44
C PRO A 199 16.57 -9.38 16.82
N GLU A 200 16.90 -10.50 17.47
CA GLU A 200 17.90 -11.47 17.02
C GLU A 200 17.47 -12.21 15.75
N THR A 201 16.19 -12.09 15.36
CA THR A 201 15.67 -12.69 14.13
C THR A 201 15.73 -11.74 12.95
N MET A 202 16.08 -10.46 13.17
CA MET A 202 16.20 -9.49 12.09
C MET A 202 17.27 -9.87 11.09
N LYS A 203 16.92 -9.77 9.81
CA LYS A 203 17.84 -9.99 8.68
C LYS A 203 17.47 -9.07 7.53
N ASN A 204 18.49 -8.61 6.80
CA ASN A 204 18.23 -8.05 5.48
C ASN A 204 17.78 -9.15 4.51
N LEU A 205 16.85 -8.82 3.64
CA LEU A 205 16.45 -9.65 2.52
C LEU A 205 17.33 -9.35 1.32
N GLU A 206 17.84 -10.40 0.68
CA GLU A 206 18.73 -10.29 -0.47
C GLU A 206 17.99 -10.65 -1.77
N GLY A 207 18.47 -10.10 -2.90
CA GLY A 207 17.99 -10.45 -4.23
C GLY A 207 16.79 -9.64 -4.72
N LEU A 208 16.32 -8.65 -3.96
CA LEU A 208 15.28 -7.72 -4.40
C LEU A 208 15.90 -6.67 -5.33
N TYR A 209 15.88 -6.98 -6.63
CA TYR A 209 16.47 -6.11 -7.64
C TYR A 209 15.80 -4.71 -7.64
N ASP A 210 16.62 -3.66 -7.60
CA ASP A 210 16.19 -2.25 -7.61
C ASP A 210 15.23 -1.88 -6.47
N PHE A 211 15.40 -2.50 -5.30
CA PHE A 211 14.54 -2.27 -4.14
C PHE A 211 14.58 -0.83 -3.65
N ARG A 212 13.40 -0.23 -3.55
CA ARG A 212 13.22 1.07 -2.90
C ARG A 212 12.53 0.91 -1.55
N GLU A 213 11.32 0.31 -1.52
CA GLU A 213 10.48 0.23 -0.32
C GLU A 213 9.29 -0.73 -0.51
N ALA A 214 8.39 -0.81 0.48
CA ALA A 214 7.09 -1.51 0.42
C ALA A 214 7.20 -2.99 0.03
N VAL A 215 8.10 -3.71 0.69
CA VAL A 215 8.22 -5.16 0.47
C VAL A 215 7.05 -5.90 1.10
N THR A 216 6.43 -6.81 0.36
CA THR A 216 5.45 -7.75 0.88
C THR A 216 5.67 -9.16 0.34
N VAL A 217 5.11 -10.17 0.98
CA VAL A 217 5.26 -11.57 0.61
C VAL A 217 3.96 -12.34 0.79
N LEU A 218 3.70 -13.27 -0.12
CA LEU A 218 2.69 -14.31 0.07
C LEU A 218 3.29 -15.68 -0.28
N LYS A 219 2.72 -16.75 0.25
CA LYS A 219 3.08 -18.12 -0.10
C LYS A 219 1.97 -18.76 -0.91
N ARG A 220 2.33 -19.34 -2.07
CA ARG A 220 1.46 -20.13 -2.92
C ARG A 220 2.24 -21.30 -3.49
N ASP A 221 1.65 -22.50 -3.46
CA ASP A 221 2.27 -23.73 -3.98
C ASP A 221 3.70 -23.98 -3.47
N GLU A 222 3.93 -23.78 -2.15
CA GLU A 222 5.22 -23.87 -1.44
C GLU A 222 6.29 -22.86 -1.89
N ILE A 223 5.95 -21.90 -2.75
CA ILE A 223 6.83 -20.83 -3.22
C ILE A 223 6.47 -19.53 -2.49
N TYR A 224 7.47 -18.80 -2.02
CA TYR A 224 7.32 -17.43 -1.52
C TYR A 224 7.41 -16.46 -2.69
N HIS A 225 6.36 -15.67 -2.85
CA HIS A 225 6.21 -14.65 -3.87
C HIS A 225 6.40 -13.29 -3.22
N PHE A 226 7.53 -12.65 -3.51
CA PHE A 226 7.88 -11.32 -3.00
C PHE A 226 7.51 -10.26 -4.02
N THR A 227 6.98 -9.15 -3.55
CA THR A 227 6.77 -7.95 -4.36
C THR A 227 7.28 -6.72 -3.61
N TRP A 228 7.77 -5.72 -4.34
CA TRP A 228 8.34 -4.51 -3.74
C TRP A 228 8.29 -3.35 -4.71
N SER A 229 8.33 -2.14 -4.17
CA SER A 229 8.35 -0.92 -4.97
C SER A 229 9.78 -0.49 -5.32
N CYS A 230 9.92 0.04 -6.52
CA CYS A 230 11.15 0.54 -7.12
C CYS A 230 10.98 1.98 -7.55
N ASP A 231 12.10 2.71 -7.68
CA ASP A 231 12.18 4.14 -7.95
C ASP A 231 11.66 5.00 -6.77
N ASP A 232 11.58 6.30 -6.93
CA ASP A 232 11.09 7.22 -5.89
C ASP A 232 9.56 7.39 -6.00
N THR A 233 8.85 7.43 -4.86
CA THR A 233 7.39 7.59 -4.85
C THR A 233 6.91 8.90 -5.49
N GLY A 234 7.78 9.89 -5.63
CA GLY A 234 7.53 11.12 -6.39
C GLY A 234 7.77 10.99 -7.90
N SER A 235 8.32 9.88 -8.36
CA SER A 235 8.62 9.60 -9.77
C SER A 235 7.42 9.02 -10.51
N GLU A 236 7.19 9.46 -11.73
CA GLU A 236 6.21 8.84 -12.62
C GLU A 236 6.54 7.38 -12.96
N ASN A 237 7.81 6.98 -12.79
CA ASN A 237 8.30 5.64 -13.05
C ASN A 237 8.18 4.70 -11.85
N TYR A 238 7.65 5.16 -10.71
CA TYR A 238 7.41 4.32 -9.55
C TYR A 238 6.61 3.07 -9.95
N HIS A 239 7.10 1.88 -9.60
CA HIS A 239 6.57 0.62 -10.10
C HIS A 239 6.78 -0.52 -9.09
N VAL A 240 6.17 -1.68 -9.34
CA VAL A 240 6.29 -2.86 -8.49
C VAL A 240 6.99 -3.99 -9.22
N ASN A 241 8.09 -4.44 -8.65
CA ASN A 241 8.79 -5.65 -9.05
C ASN A 241 8.29 -6.87 -8.29
N TYR A 242 8.51 -8.03 -8.89
CA TYR A 242 8.14 -9.33 -8.41
C TYR A 242 9.31 -10.31 -8.49
N GLY A 243 9.42 -11.17 -7.51
CA GLY A 243 10.39 -12.26 -7.46
C GLY A 243 9.92 -13.42 -6.61
N THR A 244 10.64 -14.54 -6.68
CA THR A 244 10.32 -15.77 -5.97
C THR A 244 11.48 -16.26 -5.11
N SER A 245 11.16 -17.02 -4.06
CA SER A 245 12.15 -17.71 -3.22
C SER A 245 11.58 -19.02 -2.68
N ASP A 246 12.46 -19.96 -2.41
CA ASP A 246 12.12 -21.20 -1.69
C ASP A 246 12.14 -21.02 -0.18
N SER A 247 12.51 -19.82 0.30
CA SER A 247 12.63 -19.47 1.71
C SER A 247 12.02 -18.08 1.99
N LEU A 248 11.34 -17.93 3.12
CA LEU A 248 10.84 -16.65 3.61
C LEU A 248 11.97 -15.63 3.83
N TYR A 249 13.17 -16.08 4.11
CA TYR A 249 14.36 -15.23 4.33
C TYR A 249 15.21 -15.01 3.09
N GLY A 250 14.68 -15.36 1.91
CA GLY A 250 15.39 -15.22 0.65
C GLY A 250 16.52 -16.26 0.44
N PRO A 251 17.46 -16.06 -0.48
CA PRO A 251 17.50 -14.92 -1.40
C PRO A 251 16.33 -14.94 -2.41
N VAL A 252 15.89 -13.76 -2.80
CA VAL A 252 14.79 -13.60 -3.76
C VAL A 252 15.38 -13.61 -5.18
N ARG A 253 14.77 -14.37 -6.07
CA ARG A 253 15.08 -14.36 -7.50
C ARG A 253 14.13 -13.43 -8.22
N PHE A 254 14.64 -12.34 -8.77
CA PHE A 254 13.84 -11.41 -9.58
C PHE A 254 13.24 -12.12 -10.79
N GLU A 255 11.98 -11.89 -11.05
CA GLU A 255 11.23 -12.45 -12.17
C GLU A 255 10.85 -11.39 -13.21
N LYS A 256 10.13 -10.36 -12.80
CA LYS A 256 9.65 -9.28 -13.68
C LYS A 256 9.04 -8.12 -12.89
N THR A 257 8.74 -7.03 -13.58
CA THR A 257 7.82 -5.98 -13.12
C THR A 257 6.39 -6.44 -13.32
N ILE A 258 5.53 -6.24 -12.30
CA ILE A 258 4.11 -6.66 -12.36
C ILE A 258 3.11 -5.50 -12.33
N LEU A 259 3.54 -4.33 -11.87
CA LEU A 259 2.70 -3.13 -11.85
C LEU A 259 3.54 -1.94 -12.28
N GLN A 260 3.13 -1.24 -13.31
CA GLN A 260 3.83 -0.08 -13.85
C GLN A 260 2.87 0.90 -14.52
N LYS A 261 3.39 2.09 -14.84
CA LYS A 261 2.63 3.15 -15.51
C LYS A 261 2.09 2.73 -16.88
N ASP A 262 0.93 3.24 -17.25
CA ASP A 262 0.40 3.27 -18.61
C ASP A 262 0.20 4.72 -19.05
N VAL A 263 1.18 5.25 -19.75
CA VAL A 263 1.18 6.65 -20.24
C VAL A 263 -0.01 6.92 -21.17
N GLN A 264 -0.44 5.92 -21.95
CA GLN A 264 -1.55 6.07 -22.88
C GLN A 264 -2.89 6.20 -22.16
N LYS A 265 -3.00 5.64 -20.97
CA LYS A 265 -4.16 5.80 -20.09
C LYS A 265 -4.01 6.98 -19.12
N GLY A 266 -2.88 7.70 -19.13
CA GLY A 266 -2.58 8.74 -18.17
C GLY A 266 -2.35 8.22 -16.75
N VAL A 267 -1.98 6.96 -16.60
CA VAL A 267 -1.67 6.31 -15.33
C VAL A 267 -0.18 6.38 -15.09
N LEU A 268 0.25 7.04 -14.02
CA LEU A 268 1.64 7.28 -13.66
C LEU A 268 1.87 7.02 -12.17
N GLY A 269 3.12 6.73 -11.80
CA GLY A 269 3.54 6.61 -10.39
C GLY A 269 2.80 5.49 -9.65
N THR A 270 2.69 4.32 -10.28
CA THR A 270 1.98 3.16 -9.73
C THR A 270 2.89 2.35 -8.81
N GLY A 271 2.52 2.18 -7.55
CA GLY A 271 3.31 1.39 -6.62
C GLY A 271 2.74 1.36 -5.22
N HIS A 272 3.57 1.07 -4.25
CA HIS A 272 3.28 0.88 -2.84
C HIS A 272 1.94 0.17 -2.63
N HIS A 273 2.01 -1.12 -2.62
CA HIS A 273 0.85 -2.00 -2.77
C HIS A 273 0.74 -2.98 -1.60
N SER A 274 -0.42 -3.56 -1.47
CA SER A 274 -0.65 -4.74 -0.65
C SER A 274 -1.41 -5.80 -1.45
N ILE A 275 -1.33 -7.06 -1.03
CA ILE A 275 -2.00 -8.17 -1.69
C ILE A 275 -2.92 -8.86 -0.69
N CYS A 276 -4.20 -8.92 -1.01
CA CYS A 276 -5.23 -9.57 -0.21
C CYS A 276 -5.71 -10.86 -0.90
N LYS A 277 -5.59 -12.00 -0.22
CA LYS A 277 -6.21 -13.25 -0.65
C LYS A 277 -7.69 -13.24 -0.35
N VAL A 278 -8.51 -13.65 -1.31
CA VAL A 278 -9.95 -13.82 -1.09
C VAL A 278 -10.19 -15.03 -0.18
N PRO A 279 -10.87 -14.87 0.97
CA PRO A 279 -11.12 -15.98 1.88
C PRO A 279 -11.80 -17.17 1.19
N GLY A 280 -11.24 -18.36 1.38
CA GLY A 280 -11.77 -19.62 0.83
C GLY A 280 -11.62 -19.81 -0.68
N LYS A 281 -10.87 -18.93 -1.37
CA LYS A 281 -10.62 -19.01 -2.82
C LYS A 281 -9.13 -18.90 -3.13
N ASP A 282 -8.71 -19.47 -4.25
CA ASP A 282 -7.41 -19.19 -4.86
C ASP A 282 -7.55 -17.98 -5.80
N ALA A 283 -7.82 -16.83 -5.22
CA ALA A 283 -8.00 -15.57 -5.90
C ALA A 283 -7.39 -14.43 -5.05
N TYR A 284 -6.80 -13.46 -5.69
CA TYR A 284 -6.06 -12.38 -5.05
C TYR A 284 -6.45 -11.03 -5.62
N TRP A 285 -6.39 -10.01 -4.78
CA TRP A 285 -6.52 -8.62 -5.14
C TRP A 285 -5.26 -7.86 -4.75
N ILE A 286 -4.84 -6.94 -5.59
CA ILE A 286 -3.80 -5.98 -5.30
C ILE A 286 -4.43 -4.60 -5.12
N ALA A 287 -4.16 -3.96 -3.98
CA ALA A 287 -4.42 -2.55 -3.77
C ALA A 287 -3.11 -1.78 -3.97
N TYR A 288 -3.14 -0.67 -4.66
CA TYR A 288 -1.97 0.13 -4.98
C TYR A 288 -2.33 1.61 -5.11
N HIS A 289 -1.36 2.49 -4.98
CA HIS A 289 -1.57 3.88 -5.34
C HIS A 289 -1.02 4.21 -6.73
N ARG A 290 -1.49 5.32 -7.28
CA ARG A 290 -0.97 6.00 -8.46
C ARG A 290 -1.13 7.49 -8.27
N PHE A 291 -0.54 8.30 -9.16
CA PHE A 291 -0.81 9.74 -9.15
C PHE A 291 -2.28 10.03 -9.40
N GLY A 292 -2.81 11.04 -8.72
CA GLY A 292 -4.21 11.47 -8.83
C GLY A 292 -4.58 11.83 -10.27
N THR A 293 -5.75 11.40 -10.71
CA THR A 293 -6.23 11.61 -12.07
C THR A 293 -7.48 12.52 -12.08
N PRO A 294 -7.61 13.40 -13.08
CA PRO A 294 -6.65 13.70 -14.14
C PRO A 294 -5.45 14.49 -13.64
N LEU A 295 -4.25 14.18 -14.13
CA LEU A 295 -2.98 14.79 -13.71
C LEU A 295 -2.97 16.31 -13.77
N ALA A 296 -3.74 16.91 -14.70
CA ALA A 296 -3.85 18.35 -14.85
C ALA A 296 -4.43 19.07 -13.61
N GLN A 297 -5.11 18.35 -12.71
CA GLN A 297 -5.60 18.90 -11.44
C GLN A 297 -4.49 18.99 -10.38
N TYR A 298 -3.36 18.31 -10.59
CA TYR A 298 -2.28 18.19 -9.63
C TYR A 298 -0.92 18.57 -10.26
N PRO A 299 -0.76 19.79 -10.84
CA PRO A 299 0.44 20.18 -11.58
C PRO A 299 1.69 20.24 -10.71
N GLU A 300 1.48 20.51 -9.41
CA GLU A 300 2.54 20.61 -8.42
C GLU A 300 2.32 19.56 -7.33
N GLY A 301 3.24 18.72 -7.03
CA GLY A 301 3.12 17.75 -5.94
C GLY A 301 2.45 16.42 -6.31
N LYS A 302 2.55 16.01 -7.54
CA LYS A 302 2.05 14.70 -7.99
C LYS A 302 2.54 13.53 -7.15
N GLY A 303 3.74 13.60 -6.60
CA GLY A 303 4.29 12.60 -5.69
C GLY A 303 3.58 12.51 -4.33
N PHE A 304 2.79 13.51 -3.94
CA PHE A 304 1.96 13.52 -2.73
C PHE A 304 0.48 13.83 -3.02
N HIS A 305 0.06 13.68 -4.28
CA HIS A 305 -1.34 13.70 -4.71
C HIS A 305 -1.70 12.35 -5.35
N ARG A 306 -1.77 11.32 -4.52
CA ARG A 306 -1.96 9.95 -4.95
C ARG A 306 -3.37 9.46 -4.63
N GLU A 307 -3.88 8.54 -5.44
CA GLU A 307 -5.19 7.91 -5.27
C GLU A 307 -5.06 6.39 -5.24
N THR A 308 -5.93 5.72 -4.50
CA THR A 308 -5.90 4.27 -4.31
C THR A 308 -6.80 3.55 -5.30
N CYS A 309 -6.23 2.55 -5.97
CA CYS A 309 -6.92 1.63 -6.87
C CYS A 309 -6.82 0.18 -6.37
N VAL A 310 -7.76 -0.66 -6.82
CA VAL A 310 -7.77 -2.10 -6.56
C VAL A 310 -7.97 -2.83 -7.89
N ALA A 311 -7.18 -3.90 -8.11
CA ALA A 311 -7.27 -4.73 -9.30
C ALA A 311 -7.15 -6.23 -8.93
N PRO A 312 -7.66 -7.15 -9.77
CA PRO A 312 -7.33 -8.56 -9.63
C PRO A 312 -5.83 -8.78 -9.82
N LEU A 313 -5.27 -9.69 -9.03
CA LEU A 313 -3.91 -10.20 -9.23
C LEU A 313 -4.03 -11.66 -9.67
N GLU A 314 -3.58 -11.94 -10.88
CA GLU A 314 -3.67 -13.25 -11.50
C GLU A 314 -2.31 -13.96 -11.52
N PHE A 315 -2.37 -15.29 -11.64
CA PHE A 315 -1.20 -16.15 -11.78
C PHE A 315 -1.31 -16.92 -13.11
N ASP A 316 -0.18 -17.08 -13.77
CA ASP A 316 -0.08 -17.88 -14.98
C ASP A 316 -0.09 -19.41 -14.68
N GLU A 317 -0.07 -20.23 -15.72
CA GLU A 317 -0.06 -21.69 -15.59
C GLU A 317 1.18 -22.24 -14.87
N ALA A 318 2.28 -21.48 -14.82
CA ALA A 318 3.48 -21.81 -14.08
C ALA A 318 3.43 -21.33 -12.61
N GLY A 319 2.30 -20.76 -12.17
CA GLY A 319 2.10 -20.23 -10.83
C GLY A 319 2.83 -18.91 -10.55
N LYS A 320 3.22 -18.16 -11.58
CA LYS A 320 3.86 -16.85 -11.44
C LYS A 320 2.85 -15.71 -11.56
N MET A 321 3.04 -14.65 -10.78
CA MET A 321 2.18 -13.46 -10.87
C MET A 321 2.20 -12.87 -12.27
N MET A 322 1.04 -12.50 -12.77
CA MET A 322 0.89 -11.80 -14.04
C MET A 322 1.01 -10.29 -13.86
N GLU A 323 1.22 -9.58 -14.96
CA GLU A 323 1.19 -8.12 -14.96
C GLU A 323 -0.22 -7.62 -14.65
N VAL A 324 -0.32 -6.63 -13.76
CA VAL A 324 -1.57 -6.02 -13.32
C VAL A 324 -2.06 -5.03 -14.38
N ILE A 325 -3.30 -5.14 -14.79
CA ILE A 325 -3.93 -4.19 -15.72
C ILE A 325 -4.38 -2.96 -14.91
N VAL A 326 -3.73 -1.81 -15.15
CA VAL A 326 -4.02 -0.51 -14.52
C VAL A 326 -5.11 0.27 -15.21
#